data_bce7c22468d934b885f878dad3016b04
#
_entry.id   bce7c22468d934b885f878dad3016b04
#
_cell.length_a   1.000
_cell.length_b   1.000
_cell.length_c   1.000
_cell.angle_alpha   90.00
_cell.angle_beta   90.00
_cell.angle_gamma   90.00
#
_symmetry.space_group_name_H-M   'P 1'
#
loop_
_entity.id
_entity.type
_entity.pdbx_description
1 polymer ?
#
loop_
_entity_poly.entity_id
_entity_poly.type
_entity_poly.pdbx_seq_one_letter_code
_entity_poly.pdbx_strand_id
1 'polypeptide(L)'
;MGNRGWSYDDVLPYFKRLETYEGGENFYRGRNGPLRVTDPDEPGVLYDTIMAAAQEVGIPKNPDYNGATQEGIAMSQATISNGRRMSTAYCYLDPVKKRKNLKISVNSHTTKLVLED
;
A
#
# COMPACT_ATOMS: atom_id res chain seq x y z
N MET A 1 -23.00 10.73 5.70
CA MET A 1 -21.90 10.87 6.69
C MET A 1 -21.04 12.04 6.24
N GLY A 2 -20.81 13.06 7.03
CA GLY A 2 -20.32 14.37 6.58
C GLY A 2 -18.83 14.63 6.79
N ASN A 3 -17.97 13.64 6.52
CA ASN A 3 -16.50 13.83 6.63
C ASN A 3 -15.98 14.49 5.35
N ARG A 4 -16.04 15.82 5.30
CA ARG A 4 -15.46 16.60 4.19
C ARG A 4 -13.94 16.42 4.16
N GLY A 5 -13.35 16.37 2.94
CA GLY A 5 -11.92 16.16 2.76
C GLY A 5 -11.47 14.69 2.85
N TRP A 6 -12.42 13.74 2.80
CA TRP A 6 -12.15 12.30 2.86
C TRP A 6 -12.78 11.54 1.68
N SER A 7 -13.08 12.25 0.58
CA SER A 7 -13.45 11.57 -0.65
C SER A 7 -12.24 10.88 -1.29
N TYR A 8 -12.49 10.03 -2.27
CA TYR A 8 -11.42 9.37 -3.02
C TYR A 8 -10.40 10.38 -3.59
N ASP A 9 -10.90 11.43 -4.23
CA ASP A 9 -10.05 12.47 -4.83
C ASP A 9 -9.25 13.26 -3.78
N ASP A 10 -9.84 13.48 -2.59
CA ASP A 10 -9.14 14.15 -1.49
C ASP A 10 -7.97 13.33 -0.95
N VAL A 11 -8.11 12.00 -0.87
CA VAL A 11 -7.11 11.13 -0.22
C VAL A 11 -6.10 10.51 -1.18
N LEU A 12 -6.42 10.37 -2.46
CA LEU A 12 -5.55 9.78 -3.48
C LEU A 12 -4.14 10.40 -3.53
N PRO A 13 -3.95 11.73 -3.45
CA PRO A 13 -2.62 12.34 -3.43
C PRO A 13 -1.76 11.87 -2.25
N TYR A 14 -2.37 11.59 -1.10
CA TYR A 14 -1.67 11.09 0.09
C TYR A 14 -1.26 9.62 -0.09
N PHE A 15 -2.12 8.78 -0.67
CA PHE A 15 -1.76 7.41 -1.00
C PHE A 15 -0.62 7.35 -2.03
N LYS A 16 -0.66 8.17 -3.07
CA LYS A 16 0.44 8.26 -4.04
C LYS A 16 1.75 8.75 -3.40
N ARG A 17 1.68 9.70 -2.48
CA ARG A 17 2.87 10.19 -1.75
C ARG A 17 3.45 9.15 -0.79
N LEU A 18 2.61 8.27 -0.24
CA LEU A 18 3.00 7.21 0.67
C LEU A 18 3.76 6.09 -0.06
N GLU A 19 3.39 5.78 -1.28
CA GLU A 19 3.72 4.56 -1.99
C GLU A 19 4.90 4.71 -2.96
N THR A 20 5.68 3.64 -3.07
CA THR A 20 6.51 3.33 -4.24
C THR A 20 6.07 1.97 -4.78
N TYR A 21 5.27 1.97 -5.83
CA TYR A 21 4.84 0.75 -6.50
C TYR A 21 5.85 0.34 -7.58
N GLU A 22 6.26 -0.93 -7.60
CA GLU A 22 7.29 -1.41 -8.55
C GLU A 22 6.79 -1.45 -10.00
N GLY A 23 5.48 -1.62 -10.23
CA GLY A 23 4.86 -1.51 -11.56
C GLY A 23 4.88 -0.11 -12.15
N GLY A 24 5.39 0.88 -11.40
CA GLY A 24 5.58 2.24 -11.84
C GLY A 24 4.45 3.20 -11.45
N GLU A 25 4.67 4.48 -11.77
CA GLU A 25 3.69 5.54 -11.52
C GLU A 25 2.60 5.56 -12.59
N ASN A 26 1.37 5.77 -12.16
CA ASN A 26 0.24 6.05 -13.02
C ASN A 26 -0.74 6.99 -12.31
N PHE A 27 -1.96 7.15 -12.83
CA PHE A 27 -2.98 7.98 -12.21
C PHE A 27 -3.28 7.55 -10.76
N TYR A 28 -3.30 6.23 -10.49
CA TYR A 28 -3.69 5.64 -9.20
C TYR A 28 -2.52 5.36 -8.27
N ARG A 29 -1.33 5.12 -8.81
CA ARG A 29 -0.18 4.57 -8.08
C ARG A 29 0.92 5.61 -7.90
N GLY A 30 1.64 5.51 -6.77
CA GLY A 30 2.80 6.34 -6.46
C GLY A 30 4.14 5.68 -6.78
N ARG A 31 5.20 6.50 -6.91
CA ARG A 31 6.55 6.01 -7.23
C ARG A 31 7.64 6.48 -6.25
N ASN A 32 7.38 7.53 -5.48
CA ASN A 32 8.44 8.22 -4.71
C ASN A 32 8.20 8.18 -3.20
N GLY A 33 7.24 7.36 -2.74
CA GLY A 33 6.95 7.22 -1.33
C GLY A 33 7.89 6.24 -0.61
N PRO A 34 7.96 6.30 0.72
CA PRO A 34 8.82 5.42 1.50
C PRO A 34 8.32 3.98 1.60
N LEU A 35 7.03 3.74 1.35
CA LEU A 35 6.43 2.42 1.45
C LEU A 35 6.50 1.71 0.10
N ARG A 36 7.37 0.72 -0.01
CA ARG A 36 7.45 -0.09 -1.23
C ARG A 36 6.34 -1.14 -1.26
N VAL A 37 5.72 -1.25 -2.44
CA VAL A 37 4.73 -2.27 -2.78
C VAL A 37 5.24 -3.04 -3.99
N THR A 38 5.31 -4.36 -3.86
CA THR A 38 5.83 -5.26 -4.88
C THR A 38 4.79 -6.28 -5.29
N ASP A 39 4.88 -6.73 -6.53
CA ASP A 39 4.19 -7.91 -7.00
C ASP A 39 5.02 -9.16 -6.61
N PRO A 40 4.41 -10.34 -6.44
CA PRO A 40 5.15 -11.56 -6.13
C PRO A 40 6.02 -12.01 -7.30
N ASP A 41 7.27 -12.37 -7.04
CA ASP A 41 8.28 -12.69 -8.06
C ASP A 41 8.00 -13.98 -8.83
N GLU A 42 7.43 -15.01 -8.19
CA GLU A 42 7.16 -16.31 -8.82
C GLU A 42 5.85 -16.90 -8.30
N PRO A 43 4.75 -16.74 -9.03
CA PRO A 43 3.45 -17.27 -8.60
C PRO A 43 3.35 -18.80 -8.59
N GLY A 44 4.11 -19.50 -9.46
CA GLY A 44 4.13 -20.97 -9.55
C GLY A 44 2.89 -21.58 -10.20
N VAL A 45 2.97 -22.90 -10.48
CA VAL A 45 1.95 -23.65 -11.24
C VAL A 45 0.56 -23.58 -10.62
N LEU A 46 0.46 -23.57 -9.29
CA LEU A 46 -0.85 -23.49 -8.61
C LEU A 46 -1.55 -22.15 -8.90
N TYR A 47 -0.79 -21.06 -8.90
CA TYR A 47 -1.32 -19.75 -9.24
C TYR A 47 -1.85 -19.73 -10.69
N ASP A 48 -1.06 -20.21 -11.65
CA ASP A 48 -1.45 -20.22 -13.06
C ASP A 48 -2.72 -21.03 -13.26
N THR A 49 -2.83 -22.17 -12.57
CA THR A 49 -4.02 -23.03 -12.60
C THR A 49 -5.25 -22.31 -12.05
N ILE A 50 -5.12 -21.63 -10.90
CA ILE A 50 -6.22 -20.87 -10.29
C ILE A 50 -6.64 -19.72 -11.20
N MET A 51 -5.68 -19.00 -11.78
CA MET A 51 -5.95 -17.89 -12.70
C MET A 51 -6.68 -18.36 -13.96
N ALA A 52 -6.28 -19.53 -14.53
CA ALA A 52 -6.94 -20.13 -15.68
C ALA A 52 -8.38 -20.55 -15.34
N ALA A 53 -8.57 -21.27 -14.24
CA ALA A 53 -9.89 -21.71 -13.79
C ALA A 53 -10.85 -20.53 -13.52
N ALA A 54 -10.35 -19.44 -12.95
CA ALA A 54 -11.14 -18.23 -12.75
C ALA A 54 -11.62 -17.63 -14.07
N GLN A 55 -10.76 -17.58 -15.08
CA GLN A 55 -11.11 -17.05 -16.40
C GLN A 55 -12.13 -17.96 -17.11
N GLU A 56 -12.04 -19.30 -16.97
CA GLU A 56 -13.01 -20.24 -17.50
C GLU A 56 -14.43 -20.02 -16.97
N VAL A 57 -14.58 -19.56 -15.72
CA VAL A 57 -15.89 -19.23 -15.13
C VAL A 57 -16.25 -17.75 -15.29
N GLY A 58 -15.53 -17.01 -16.12
CA GLY A 58 -15.84 -15.62 -16.48
C GLY A 58 -15.32 -14.56 -15.50
N ILE A 59 -14.44 -14.90 -14.57
CA ILE A 59 -13.79 -13.92 -13.68
C ILE A 59 -12.57 -13.35 -14.42
N PRO A 60 -12.54 -12.04 -14.74
CA PRO A 60 -11.43 -11.47 -15.49
C PRO A 60 -10.15 -11.41 -14.65
N LYS A 61 -9.00 -11.54 -15.31
CA LYS A 61 -7.72 -11.25 -14.69
C LYS A 61 -7.57 -9.73 -14.50
N ASN A 62 -7.24 -9.34 -13.28
CA ASN A 62 -6.95 -7.94 -12.95
C ASN A 62 -5.44 -7.80 -12.68
N PRO A 63 -4.70 -7.03 -13.48
CA PRO A 63 -3.27 -6.83 -13.30
C PRO A 63 -2.93 -5.92 -12.11
N ASP A 64 -3.86 -5.04 -11.70
CA ASP A 64 -3.68 -4.13 -10.56
C ASP A 64 -5.04 -3.79 -9.93
N TYR A 65 -5.38 -4.50 -8.87
CA TYR A 65 -6.65 -4.27 -8.13
C TYR A 65 -6.67 -2.96 -7.33
N ASN A 66 -5.56 -2.24 -7.28
CA ASN A 66 -5.47 -0.87 -6.76
C ASN A 66 -5.45 0.18 -7.87
N GLY A 67 -5.71 -0.23 -9.12
CA GLY A 67 -5.81 0.63 -10.28
C GLY A 67 -7.23 1.11 -10.59
N ALA A 68 -7.55 1.20 -11.88
CA ALA A 68 -8.84 1.71 -12.39
C ALA A 68 -10.04 0.83 -12.02
N THR A 69 -9.82 -0.48 -11.85
CA THR A 69 -10.86 -1.47 -11.52
C THR A 69 -10.37 -2.37 -10.40
N GLN A 70 -11.27 -2.72 -9.48
CA GLN A 70 -10.99 -3.69 -8.41
C GLN A 70 -11.53 -5.08 -8.74
N GLU A 71 -12.46 -5.17 -9.67
CA GLU A 71 -13.09 -6.42 -10.08
C GLU A 71 -12.10 -7.37 -10.76
N GLY A 72 -12.22 -8.66 -10.47
CA GLY A 72 -11.43 -9.70 -11.08
C GLY A 72 -10.56 -10.48 -10.10
N ILE A 73 -9.76 -11.41 -10.65
CA ILE A 73 -8.78 -12.18 -9.89
C ILE A 73 -7.39 -11.58 -10.10
N ALA A 74 -6.67 -11.37 -9.02
CA ALA A 74 -5.32 -10.80 -9.01
C ALA A 74 -4.40 -11.54 -8.06
N MET A 75 -3.11 -11.43 -8.26
CA MET A 75 -2.11 -11.77 -7.25
C MET A 75 -2.07 -10.68 -6.18
N SER A 76 -2.00 -11.08 -4.92
CA SER A 76 -1.89 -10.12 -3.82
C SER A 76 -0.55 -9.41 -3.83
N GLN A 77 -0.59 -8.09 -3.96
CA GLN A 77 0.57 -7.23 -3.80
C GLN A 77 1.03 -7.22 -2.33
N ALA A 78 2.31 -7.01 -2.10
CA ALA A 78 2.89 -7.06 -0.77
C ALA A 78 3.72 -5.81 -0.45
N THR A 79 3.67 -5.37 0.80
CA THR A 79 4.57 -4.35 1.32
C THR A 79 5.88 -5.00 1.78
N ILE A 80 6.62 -5.53 0.81
CA ILE A 80 7.90 -6.21 1.00
C ILE A 80 8.92 -5.59 0.06
N SER A 81 10.16 -5.46 0.51
CA SER A 81 11.29 -5.07 -0.34
C SER A 81 12.56 -5.70 0.21
N ASN A 82 13.38 -6.27 -0.69
CA ASN A 82 14.62 -6.94 -0.32
C ASN A 82 14.43 -8.00 0.80
N GLY A 83 13.39 -8.82 0.69
CA GLY A 83 13.04 -9.85 1.66
C GLY A 83 12.56 -9.34 3.03
N ARG A 84 12.28 -8.03 3.16
CA ARG A 84 11.87 -7.41 4.41
C ARG A 84 10.50 -6.75 4.30
N ARG A 85 9.66 -6.92 5.34
CA ARG A 85 8.40 -6.18 5.46
C ARG A 85 8.66 -4.68 5.60
N MET A 86 8.04 -3.89 4.74
CA MET A 86 8.04 -2.42 4.76
C MET A 86 6.99 -1.93 5.75
N SER A 87 7.25 -2.09 7.05
CA SER A 87 6.34 -1.57 8.09
C SER A 87 6.43 -0.04 8.18
N THR A 88 5.39 0.59 8.72
CA THR A 88 5.40 2.05 8.99
C THR A 88 6.54 2.43 9.94
N ALA A 89 6.88 1.60 10.91
CA ALA A 89 8.04 1.82 11.76
C ALA A 89 9.33 1.87 10.94
N TYR A 90 9.54 0.92 10.03
CA TYR A 90 10.72 0.89 9.18
C TYR A 90 10.75 2.05 8.18
N CYS A 91 9.62 2.34 7.54
CA CYS A 91 9.54 3.36 6.48
C CYS A 91 9.57 4.79 7.01
N TYR A 92 8.98 5.04 8.18
CA TYR A 92 8.77 6.41 8.67
C TYR A 92 9.47 6.70 10.00
N LEU A 93 9.49 5.75 10.94
CA LEU A 93 10.04 5.99 12.27
C LEU A 93 11.57 5.82 12.29
N ASP A 94 12.09 4.73 11.74
CA ASP A 94 13.52 4.43 11.75
C ASP A 94 14.39 5.54 11.13
N PRO A 95 14.01 6.16 10.00
CA PRO A 95 14.79 7.25 9.42
C PRO A 95 14.87 8.50 10.28
N VAL A 96 13.89 8.71 11.17
CA VAL A 96 13.76 9.94 11.95
C VAL A 96 13.92 9.77 13.45
N LYS A 97 14.07 8.55 13.96
CA LYS A 97 14.11 8.23 15.40
C LYS A 97 15.19 8.95 16.20
N LYS A 98 16.23 9.46 15.53
CA LYS A 98 17.31 10.22 16.15
C LYS A 98 17.05 11.74 16.19
N ARG A 99 15.92 12.21 15.65
CA ARG A 99 15.59 13.65 15.68
C ARG A 99 15.36 14.11 17.11
N LYS A 100 15.93 15.25 17.48
CA LYS A 100 15.82 15.82 18.85
C LYS A 100 14.40 16.23 19.23
N ASN A 101 13.57 16.55 18.25
CA ASN A 101 12.16 16.92 18.43
C ASN A 101 11.20 15.71 18.40
N LEU A 102 11.70 14.47 18.33
CA LEU A 102 10.90 13.26 18.36
C LEU A 102 11.12 12.51 19.67
N LYS A 103 10.05 12.24 20.39
CA LYS A 103 10.02 11.36 21.56
C LYS A 103 9.11 10.17 21.27
N ILE A 104 9.64 8.96 21.44
CA ILE A 104 8.88 7.72 21.28
C ILE A 104 8.56 7.17 22.67
N SER A 105 7.27 6.96 22.94
CA SER A 105 6.80 6.34 24.17
C SER A 105 6.18 4.98 23.82
N VAL A 106 6.77 3.91 24.35
CA VAL A 106 6.27 2.54 24.18
C VAL A 106 5.31 2.18 25.32
N ASN A 107 4.48 1.14 25.13
CA ASN A 107 3.48 0.70 26.10
C ASN A 107 2.50 1.80 26.53
N SER A 108 2.23 2.74 25.61
CA SER A 108 1.38 3.89 25.85
C SER A 108 0.15 3.82 24.93
N HIS A 109 -1.03 3.65 25.52
CA HIS A 109 -2.28 3.67 24.77
C HIS A 109 -2.61 5.09 24.32
N THR A 110 -2.71 5.31 23.01
CA THR A 110 -3.07 6.62 22.44
C THR A 110 -4.58 6.83 22.55
N THR A 111 -4.99 7.88 23.22
CA THR A 111 -6.41 8.21 23.41
C THR A 111 -6.91 9.25 22.42
N LYS A 112 -6.08 10.18 22.02
CA LYS A 112 -6.42 11.25 21.05
C LYS A 112 -5.18 11.88 20.42
N LEU A 113 -5.37 12.53 19.28
CA LEU A 113 -4.40 13.48 18.72
C LEU A 113 -4.69 14.88 19.30
N VAL A 114 -3.63 15.58 19.67
CA VAL A 114 -3.68 17.00 20.06
C VAL A 114 -2.91 17.78 19.00
N LEU A 115 -3.60 18.71 18.36
CA LEU A 115 -2.98 19.63 17.40
C LEU A 115 -2.91 20.99 18.09
N GLU A 116 -1.74 21.61 18.07
CA GLU A 116 -1.50 22.97 18.57
C GLU A 116 -1.34 23.89 17.35
N ASP A 117 -1.95 25.06 17.40
CA ASP A 117 -1.88 26.10 16.35
C ASP A 117 -0.50 26.80 16.34
#